data_882b53f760367ec2500d72351cd36a06
#
_entry.id   882b53f760367ec2500d72351cd36a06
#
_cell.length_a   1.000
_cell.length_b   1.000
_cell.length_c   1.000
_cell.angle_alpha   90.00
_cell.angle_beta   90.00
_cell.angle_gamma   90.00
#
_symmetry.space_group_name_H-M   'P 1'
#
loop_
_entity.id
_entity.type
_entity.pdbx_description
1 polymer ?
#
loop_
_entity_poly.entity_id
_entity_poly.type
_entity_poly.pdbx_seq_one_letter_code
_entity_poly.pdbx_strand_id
1 'polypeptide(L)'
;MPTVYEAGKQYTGPESTERPLSMSQHETSPATVQPAGNHRPNACCFCWCCCCSCSWNEDRERAWRASRDTKLESIPNCEACLKPTPDEVQGWSQSFDKLMKNPAGRNVFREFLRTEYSEENMLFWLACEELKTECNKHLIEEKARVIYEDYISILSPKEVSLDSRVREVINRRMQEPSSHTFDDAQLQIYTLMHRDSYPRFLNSPLYKSLEQRLSALTCDT
;
A
#
# COMPACT_ATOMS: atom_id res chain seq x y z
N MET A 1 -31.72 -16.49 53.99
CA MET A 1 -31.72 -17.86 54.54
C MET A 1 -32.50 -18.77 53.61
N PRO A 2 -32.16 -20.02 53.48
CA PRO A 2 -30.95 -20.61 52.87
C PRO A 2 -31.36 -21.53 51.69
N THR A 3 -30.55 -22.16 50.93
CA THR A 3 -29.58 -23.25 50.97
C THR A 3 -29.19 -23.57 49.55
N VAL A 4 -27.91 -23.61 49.15
CA VAL A 4 -26.91 -24.68 49.13
C VAL A 4 -27.34 -26.03 48.54
N TYR A 5 -26.61 -26.49 47.52
CA TYR A 5 -26.00 -27.81 47.22
C TYR A 5 -25.50 -27.79 45.77
N GLU A 6 -24.25 -27.80 45.46
CA GLU A 6 -23.18 -28.79 45.41
C GLU A 6 -23.46 -30.11 44.67
N ALA A 7 -22.56 -30.42 43.76
CA ALA A 7 -21.88 -31.66 43.36
C ALA A 7 -21.69 -31.71 41.85
N GLY A 8 -20.54 -31.72 41.23
CA GLY A 8 -19.36 -32.58 41.43
C GLY A 8 -19.45 -33.89 40.67
N LYS A 9 -18.73 -33.98 39.48
CA LYS A 9 -18.22 -35.26 39.00
C LYS A 9 -17.08 -35.05 38.00
N GLN A 10 -15.89 -35.44 38.44
CA GLN A 10 -14.74 -35.85 37.66
C GLN A 10 -14.99 -37.21 37.00
N TYR A 11 -14.41 -37.46 35.84
CA TYR A 11 -13.94 -38.77 35.38
C TYR A 11 -12.79 -38.56 34.37
N THR A 12 -11.62 -38.85 34.73
CA THR A 12 -10.54 -39.81 34.46
C THR A 12 -10.49 -40.39 33.04
N GLY A 13 -9.26 -40.27 32.41
CA GLY A 13 -8.86 -40.99 31.19
C GLY A 13 -8.51 -42.47 31.46
N PRO A 14 -8.00 -43.20 30.48
CA PRO A 14 -6.58 -43.54 30.32
C PRO A 14 -6.09 -43.53 28.89
N GLU A 15 -4.83 -43.14 28.60
CA GLU A 15 -3.54 -43.85 28.62
C GLU A 15 -3.32 -44.95 27.54
N SER A 16 -2.29 -44.66 26.72
CA SER A 16 -1.26 -45.52 26.11
C SER A 16 -1.59 -46.50 25.00
N THR A 17 -0.86 -46.45 23.86
CA THR A 17 0.19 -47.43 23.54
C THR A 17 0.86 -47.14 22.17
N GLU A 18 2.16 -46.85 22.21
CA GLU A 18 3.32 -47.35 21.45
C GLU A 18 3.31 -47.57 19.94
N ARG A 19 4.45 -47.10 19.38
CA ARG A 19 5.10 -47.37 18.07
C ARG A 19 5.49 -48.85 17.89
N PRO A 20 5.98 -49.33 16.69
CA PRO A 20 7.27 -48.92 16.15
C PRO A 20 7.45 -48.88 14.59
N LEU A 21 8.50 -48.18 14.20
CA LEU A 21 9.49 -48.33 13.12
C LEU A 21 9.34 -49.43 12.06
N SER A 22 9.54 -49.06 10.76
CA SER A 22 10.63 -49.66 9.97
C SER A 22 10.99 -48.86 8.73
N MET A 23 12.29 -48.83 8.48
CA MET A 23 13.04 -48.28 7.35
C MET A 23 12.80 -49.07 6.08
N SER A 24 12.85 -48.42 4.92
CA SER A 24 13.63 -48.98 3.82
C SER A 24 14.02 -47.90 2.81
N GLN A 25 15.30 -47.82 2.53
CA GLN A 25 16.00 -47.05 1.52
C GLN A 25 15.73 -47.61 0.14
N HIS A 26 15.67 -46.76 -0.89
CA HIS A 26 16.35 -47.05 -2.17
C HIS A 26 16.63 -45.77 -2.93
N GLU A 27 17.92 -45.58 -3.22
CA GLU A 27 18.50 -44.59 -4.12
C GLU A 27 18.10 -44.89 -5.57
N THR A 28 17.94 -43.82 -6.36
CA THR A 28 18.58 -43.67 -7.69
C THR A 28 18.32 -42.25 -8.24
N SER A 29 19.39 -41.47 -8.43
CA SER A 29 19.53 -40.38 -9.41
C SER A 29 20.08 -41.02 -10.73
N PRO A 30 20.13 -40.33 -11.90
CA PRO A 30 19.95 -38.92 -12.24
C PRO A 30 19.14 -38.68 -13.54
N ALA A 31 18.65 -37.47 -13.77
CA ALA A 31 18.56 -36.86 -15.09
C ALA A 31 18.40 -35.35 -14.98
N THR A 32 19.38 -34.65 -15.40
CA THR A 32 19.45 -33.22 -15.64
C THR A 32 18.45 -32.81 -16.71
N VAL A 33 17.42 -32.06 -16.32
CA VAL A 33 16.66 -31.22 -17.24
C VAL A 33 16.54 -29.85 -16.58
N GLN A 34 17.21 -28.88 -17.16
CA GLN A 34 17.00 -27.47 -16.80
C GLN A 34 15.59 -27.08 -17.21
N PRO A 35 14.76 -26.56 -16.32
CA PRO A 35 13.58 -25.82 -16.73
C PRO A 35 13.96 -24.36 -16.95
N ALA A 36 13.46 -23.87 -18.06
CA ALA A 36 13.44 -22.50 -18.51
C ALA A 36 13.20 -21.49 -17.38
N GLY A 37 13.85 -20.35 -17.51
CA GLY A 37 13.82 -19.27 -16.54
C GLY A 37 12.41 -18.93 -16.05
N ASN A 38 12.18 -19.15 -14.80
CA ASN A 38 11.12 -18.52 -14.07
C ASN A 38 11.52 -17.03 -13.93
N HIS A 39 11.06 -16.23 -14.89
CA HIS A 39 10.90 -14.81 -14.63
C HIS A 39 9.90 -14.72 -13.47
N ARG A 40 10.42 -14.64 -12.25
CA ARG A 40 9.67 -14.04 -11.15
C ARG A 40 9.30 -12.65 -11.66
N PRO A 41 8.01 -12.26 -11.70
CA PRO A 41 7.67 -10.88 -11.90
C PRO A 41 8.38 -10.15 -10.76
N ASN A 42 9.38 -9.34 -11.11
CA ASN A 42 10.02 -8.45 -10.18
C ASN A 42 8.88 -7.71 -9.48
N ALA A 43 8.79 -7.89 -8.16
CA ALA A 43 7.87 -7.11 -7.36
C ALA A 43 8.13 -5.66 -7.72
N CYS A 44 7.21 -5.06 -8.46
CA CYS A 44 7.28 -3.68 -8.86
C CYS A 44 7.05 -2.89 -7.60
N CYS A 45 8.14 -2.66 -6.91
CA CYS A 45 8.27 -1.97 -5.69
C CYS A 45 7.59 -0.63 -5.82
N PHE A 46 6.69 -0.35 -4.93
CA PHE A 46 6.19 0.98 -4.61
C PHE A 46 5.56 1.81 -5.76
N CYS A 47 5.38 1.25 -6.92
CA CYS A 47 4.70 1.89 -8.02
C CYS A 47 3.23 1.48 -8.01
N TRP A 48 2.36 2.36 -7.51
CA TRP A 48 0.93 2.27 -7.69
C TRP A 48 0.56 2.73 -9.10
N CYS A 49 1.11 2.09 -10.10
CA CYS A 49 0.63 2.28 -11.46
C CYS A 49 -0.45 1.24 -11.72
N CYS A 50 -1.53 1.66 -12.33
CA CYS A 50 -2.66 0.83 -12.74
C CYS A 50 -2.30 -0.31 -13.73
N CYS A 51 -1.04 -0.45 -14.12
CA CYS A 51 -0.53 -1.53 -14.94
C CYS A 51 0.03 -2.72 -14.16
N CYS A 52 0.22 -2.59 -12.85
CA CYS A 52 0.70 -3.68 -12.00
C CYS A 52 -0.49 -4.22 -11.21
N SER A 53 -1.02 -5.37 -11.59
CA SER A 53 -1.94 -6.18 -10.80
C SER A 53 -1.22 -6.73 -9.55
N CYS A 54 -0.61 -5.83 -8.77
CA CYS A 54 0.00 -6.19 -7.50
C CYS A 54 -1.12 -6.35 -6.49
N SER A 55 -1.62 -7.56 -6.37
CA SER A 55 -2.52 -8.00 -5.31
C SER A 55 -2.07 -7.48 -3.95
N TRP A 56 -3.00 -7.03 -3.15
CA TRP A 56 -2.85 -6.78 -1.73
C TRP A 56 -2.43 -8.09 -1.05
N ASN A 57 -1.14 -8.31 -0.86
CA ASN A 57 -0.61 -9.52 -0.26
C ASN A 57 0.30 -9.17 0.91
N GLU A 58 0.32 -10.02 1.95
CA GLU A 58 1.17 -9.92 3.14
C GLU A 58 2.66 -9.76 2.81
N ASP A 59 3.09 -10.22 1.64
CA ASP A 59 4.46 -10.04 1.14
C ASP A 59 4.83 -8.56 0.88
N ARG A 60 3.87 -7.71 0.64
CA ARG A 60 4.04 -6.27 0.44
C ARG A 60 4.35 -5.53 1.74
N GLU A 61 3.69 -5.92 2.81
CA GLU A 61 3.95 -5.34 4.14
C GLU A 61 5.32 -5.77 4.66
N ARG A 62 5.73 -7.00 4.35
CA ARG A 62 7.07 -7.52 4.68
C ARG A 62 8.16 -6.83 3.88
N ALA A 63 7.95 -6.57 2.58
CA ALA A 63 8.86 -5.81 1.73
C ALA A 63 8.97 -4.34 2.19
N TRP A 64 7.86 -3.74 2.65
CA TRP A 64 7.82 -2.39 3.19
C TRP A 64 8.57 -2.25 4.52
N ARG A 65 8.47 -3.25 5.42
CA ARG A 65 9.23 -3.29 6.68
C ARG A 65 10.72 -3.46 6.43
N ALA A 66 11.13 -4.25 5.44
CA ALA A 66 12.53 -4.45 5.06
C ALA A 66 13.15 -3.21 4.40
N SER A 67 12.34 -2.34 3.78
CA SER A 67 12.79 -1.11 3.13
C SER A 67 13.09 0.05 4.10
N ARG A 68 12.78 -0.09 5.39
CA ARG A 68 13.05 0.95 6.40
C ARG A 68 14.53 1.15 6.71
N ASP A 69 15.35 0.14 6.45
CA ASP A 69 16.78 0.11 6.84
C ASP A 69 17.76 0.33 5.68
N THR A 70 17.30 0.50 4.46
CA THR A 70 18.16 0.71 3.31
C THR A 70 18.14 2.15 2.84
N LYS A 71 19.27 2.80 3.06
CA LYS A 71 19.80 3.99 2.39
C LYS A 71 19.20 4.17 0.99
N LEU A 72 18.90 5.42 0.68
CA LEU A 72 18.38 5.98 -0.59
C LEU A 72 19.18 5.51 -1.82
N GLU A 73 19.12 4.25 -2.15
CA GLU A 73 19.72 3.68 -3.37
C GLU A 73 18.63 3.11 -4.25
N SER A 74 18.45 3.83 -5.37
CA SER A 74 17.72 3.43 -6.57
C SER A 74 16.28 3.00 -6.37
N ILE A 75 15.38 3.88 -6.75
CA ILE A 75 14.01 3.53 -7.15
C ILE A 75 14.14 2.39 -8.17
N PRO A 76 13.67 1.16 -7.85
CA PRO A 76 13.80 0.06 -8.80
C PRO A 76 13.05 0.41 -10.07
N ASN A 77 13.72 0.27 -11.21
CA ASN A 77 13.18 0.50 -12.53
C ASN A 77 12.04 -0.46 -12.84
N CYS A 78 10.82 -0.05 -12.54
CA CYS A 78 9.66 -0.52 -13.28
C CYS A 78 9.64 0.23 -14.61
N GLU A 79 9.51 -0.47 -15.73
CA GLU A 79 9.36 0.18 -17.05
C GLU A 79 8.18 1.15 -17.08
N ALA A 80 7.16 0.94 -16.24
CA ALA A 80 6.03 1.86 -16.06
C ALA A 80 6.35 3.09 -15.20
N CYS A 81 7.47 3.06 -14.46
CA CYS A 81 8.02 4.20 -13.72
C CYS A 81 9.19 4.80 -14.48
N LEU A 82 8.97 5.11 -15.75
CA LEU A 82 9.93 5.83 -16.59
C LEU A 82 10.41 7.07 -15.85
N LYS A 83 11.68 7.39 -16.02
CA LYS A 83 12.19 8.69 -15.55
C LYS A 83 11.32 9.79 -16.16
N PRO A 84 10.83 10.71 -15.34
CA PRO A 84 9.97 11.78 -15.87
C PRO A 84 10.75 12.60 -16.91
N THR A 85 10.05 13.03 -17.94
CA THR A 85 10.59 13.96 -18.93
C THR A 85 10.64 15.38 -18.37
N PRO A 86 11.46 16.28 -18.92
CA PRO A 86 11.48 17.69 -18.53
C PRO A 86 10.09 18.35 -18.64
N ASP A 87 9.33 18.06 -19.70
CA ASP A 87 7.99 18.60 -19.94
C ASP A 87 6.99 18.13 -18.89
N GLU A 88 7.08 16.86 -18.47
CA GLU A 88 6.23 16.33 -17.40
C GLU A 88 6.53 17.05 -16.08
N VAL A 89 7.81 17.20 -15.71
CA VAL A 89 8.20 17.88 -14.46
C VAL A 89 7.79 19.33 -14.47
N GLN A 90 7.94 20.02 -15.61
CA GLN A 90 7.43 21.37 -15.77
C GLN A 90 5.90 21.42 -15.66
N GLY A 91 5.20 20.42 -16.23
CA GLY A 91 3.76 20.29 -16.10
C GLY A 91 3.27 20.15 -14.66
N TRP A 92 4.08 19.51 -13.79
CA TRP A 92 3.73 19.35 -12.38
C TRP A 92 3.73 20.67 -11.60
N SER A 93 4.51 21.68 -12.01
CA SER A 93 4.46 23.01 -11.41
C SER A 93 3.24 23.83 -11.83
N GLN A 94 2.63 23.46 -12.95
CA GLN A 94 1.46 24.17 -13.49
C GLN A 94 0.14 23.68 -12.89
N SER A 95 0.08 22.39 -12.50
CA SER A 95 -1.15 21.76 -12.04
C SER A 95 -0.91 20.57 -11.13
N PHE A 96 -1.51 20.62 -9.95
CA PHE A 96 -1.54 19.47 -9.03
C PHE A 96 -2.20 18.25 -9.68
N ASP A 97 -3.21 18.46 -10.49
CA ASP A 97 -3.89 17.40 -11.24
C ASP A 97 -2.95 16.67 -12.21
N LYS A 98 -2.07 17.42 -12.91
CA LYS A 98 -1.05 16.82 -13.79
C LYS A 98 -0.05 16.01 -12.98
N LEU A 99 0.37 16.49 -11.81
CA LEU A 99 1.23 15.75 -10.88
C LEU A 99 0.57 14.43 -10.45
N MET A 100 -0.69 14.50 -10.00
CA MET A 100 -1.42 13.36 -9.45
C MET A 100 -1.82 12.33 -10.53
N LYS A 101 -2.00 12.72 -11.77
CA LYS A 101 -2.26 11.81 -12.90
C LYS A 101 -1.01 11.08 -13.39
N ASN A 102 0.17 11.64 -13.18
CA ASN A 102 1.44 11.05 -13.62
C ASN A 102 2.01 10.09 -12.54
N PRO A 103 2.28 8.82 -12.86
CA PRO A 103 2.85 7.86 -11.90
C PRO A 103 4.20 8.30 -11.32
N ALA A 104 5.10 8.84 -12.16
CA ALA A 104 6.38 9.37 -11.69
C ALA A 104 6.18 10.60 -10.78
N GLY A 105 5.21 11.46 -11.12
CA GLY A 105 4.82 12.60 -10.29
C GLY A 105 4.34 12.19 -8.92
N ARG A 106 3.44 11.20 -8.85
CA ARG A 106 2.98 10.65 -7.56
C ARG A 106 4.13 10.07 -6.73
N ASN A 107 5.08 9.36 -7.35
CA ASN A 107 6.20 8.78 -6.64
C ASN A 107 7.12 9.86 -6.04
N VAL A 108 7.47 10.88 -6.82
CA VAL A 108 8.32 11.99 -6.33
C VAL A 108 7.60 12.78 -5.24
N PHE A 109 6.31 13.05 -5.42
CA PHE A 109 5.51 13.77 -4.42
C PHE A 109 5.33 12.94 -3.13
N ARG A 110 5.17 11.64 -3.25
CA ARG A 110 5.13 10.73 -2.09
C ARG A 110 6.45 10.76 -1.31
N GLU A 111 7.60 10.74 -1.98
CA GLU A 111 8.90 10.88 -1.30
C GLU A 111 9.02 12.21 -0.54
N PHE A 112 8.51 13.29 -1.11
CA PHE A 112 8.42 14.56 -0.39
C PHE A 112 7.51 14.46 0.84
N LEU A 113 6.31 13.89 0.72
CA LEU A 113 5.38 13.70 1.84
C LEU A 113 6.00 12.83 2.96
N ARG A 114 6.84 11.85 2.62
CA ARG A 114 7.58 11.07 3.61
C ARG A 114 8.52 11.94 4.44
N THR A 115 9.17 12.92 3.84
CA THR A 115 10.03 13.85 4.58
C THR A 115 9.25 14.75 5.51
N GLU A 116 7.96 14.96 5.25
CA GLU A 116 7.04 15.74 6.08
C GLU A 116 6.17 14.88 7.03
N TYR A 117 6.44 13.57 7.12
CA TYR A 117 5.65 12.64 7.93
C TYR A 117 4.14 12.67 7.62
N SER A 118 3.78 12.85 6.34
CA SER A 118 2.40 12.97 5.85
C SER A 118 2.11 12.05 4.64
N GLU A 119 2.89 10.99 4.48
CA GLU A 119 2.77 10.00 3.40
C GLU A 119 1.42 9.29 3.39
N GLU A 120 0.79 9.15 4.56
CA GLU A 120 -0.52 8.51 4.72
C GLU A 120 -1.61 9.17 3.86
N ASN A 121 -1.53 10.46 3.60
CA ASN A 121 -2.48 11.17 2.75
C ASN A 121 -2.45 10.66 1.30
N MET A 122 -1.25 10.45 0.73
CA MET A 122 -1.09 9.87 -0.60
C MET A 122 -1.52 8.41 -0.64
N LEU A 123 -1.13 7.63 0.37
CA LEU A 123 -1.47 6.21 0.44
C LEU A 123 -2.98 5.98 0.54
N PHE A 124 -3.66 6.78 1.36
CA PHE A 124 -5.12 6.77 1.47
C PHE A 124 -5.79 7.13 0.14
N TRP A 125 -5.34 8.23 -0.50
CA TRP A 125 -5.89 8.65 -1.78
C TRP A 125 -5.77 7.56 -2.85
N LEU A 126 -4.61 6.91 -2.94
CA LEU A 126 -4.37 5.80 -3.87
C LEU A 126 -5.21 4.57 -3.55
N ALA A 127 -5.38 4.23 -2.27
CA ALA A 127 -6.23 3.11 -1.86
C ALA A 127 -7.70 3.34 -2.27
N CYS A 128 -8.18 4.59 -2.19
CA CYS A 128 -9.51 4.95 -2.68
C CYS A 128 -9.62 4.83 -4.21
N GLU A 129 -8.59 5.24 -4.96
CA GLU A 129 -8.58 5.07 -6.43
C GLU A 129 -8.64 3.59 -6.83
N GLU A 130 -7.89 2.73 -6.13
CA GLU A 130 -7.95 1.29 -6.37
C GLU A 130 -9.33 0.70 -6.04
N LEU A 131 -9.94 1.12 -4.94
CA LEU A 131 -11.28 0.67 -4.56
C LEU A 131 -12.32 1.01 -5.63
N LYS A 132 -12.21 2.18 -6.28
CA LYS A 132 -13.12 2.60 -7.35
C LYS A 132 -13.08 1.72 -8.58
N THR A 133 -11.95 1.07 -8.84
CA THR A 133 -11.80 0.16 -10.00
C THR A 133 -12.29 -1.26 -9.71
N GLU A 134 -12.60 -1.58 -8.45
CA GLU A 134 -13.05 -2.91 -8.07
C GLU A 134 -14.52 -3.12 -8.42
N CYS A 135 -14.83 -4.25 -9.04
CA CYS A 135 -16.18 -4.61 -9.45
C CYS A 135 -16.79 -5.74 -8.61
N ASN A 136 -15.95 -6.49 -7.88
CA ASN A 136 -16.42 -7.62 -7.07
C ASN A 136 -16.87 -7.12 -5.70
N LYS A 137 -18.16 -7.34 -5.38
CA LYS A 137 -18.77 -6.88 -4.12
C LYS A 137 -18.01 -7.36 -2.88
N HIS A 138 -17.61 -8.62 -2.83
CA HIS A 138 -16.87 -9.17 -1.70
C HIS A 138 -15.48 -8.50 -1.53
N LEU A 139 -14.77 -8.28 -2.64
CA LEU A 139 -13.48 -7.57 -2.61
C LEU A 139 -13.64 -6.08 -2.25
N ILE A 140 -14.74 -5.45 -2.66
CA ILE A 140 -15.07 -4.08 -2.25
C ILE A 140 -15.25 -4.01 -0.72
N GLU A 141 -16.02 -4.95 -0.14
CA GLU A 141 -16.24 -5.02 1.30
C GLU A 141 -14.95 -5.26 2.08
N GLU A 142 -14.10 -6.17 1.59
CA GLU A 142 -12.80 -6.47 2.18
C GLU A 142 -11.83 -5.28 2.10
N LYS A 143 -11.65 -4.70 0.91
CA LYS A 143 -10.78 -3.52 0.70
C LYS A 143 -11.27 -2.31 1.50
N ALA A 144 -12.58 -2.07 1.54
CA ALA A 144 -13.15 -0.97 2.30
C ALA A 144 -12.86 -1.11 3.80
N ARG A 145 -12.95 -2.33 4.35
CA ARG A 145 -12.59 -2.59 5.76
C ARG A 145 -11.11 -2.29 6.02
N VAL A 146 -10.20 -2.75 5.16
CA VAL A 146 -8.76 -2.48 5.30
C VAL A 146 -8.48 -0.98 5.23
N ILE A 147 -9.09 -0.26 4.28
CA ILE A 147 -8.95 1.22 4.19
C ILE A 147 -9.45 1.89 5.46
N TYR A 148 -10.59 1.45 5.99
CA TYR A 148 -11.14 1.98 7.23
C TYR A 148 -10.19 1.76 8.42
N GLU A 149 -9.70 0.54 8.59
CA GLU A 149 -8.81 0.17 9.70
C GLU A 149 -7.45 0.89 9.61
N ASP A 150 -6.89 1.04 8.39
CA ASP A 150 -5.58 1.63 8.18
C ASP A 150 -5.59 3.17 8.24
N TYR A 151 -6.67 3.84 7.81
CA TYR A 151 -6.65 5.28 7.59
C TYR A 151 -7.76 6.07 8.30
N ILE A 152 -8.89 5.44 8.64
CA ILE A 152 -10.06 6.15 9.16
C ILE A 152 -10.24 5.94 10.66
N SER A 153 -9.95 4.75 11.15
CA SER A 153 -10.06 4.42 12.57
C SER A 153 -9.22 5.35 13.44
N ILE A 154 -9.77 5.80 14.56
CA ILE A 154 -9.13 6.73 15.52
C ILE A 154 -7.82 6.16 16.09
N LEU A 155 -7.66 4.84 16.08
CA LEU A 155 -6.47 4.16 16.60
C LEU A 155 -5.52 3.70 15.49
N SER A 156 -5.74 4.13 14.26
CA SER A 156 -4.87 3.75 13.14
C SER A 156 -3.52 4.45 13.23
N PRO A 157 -2.41 3.72 13.00
CA PRO A 157 -1.07 4.32 12.92
C PRO A 157 -0.89 5.23 11.69
N LYS A 158 -1.79 5.15 10.72
CA LYS A 158 -1.78 5.93 9.47
C LYS A 158 -3.04 6.80 9.36
N GLU A 159 -3.61 7.20 10.50
CA GLU A 159 -4.84 7.99 10.50
C GLU A 159 -4.67 9.28 9.69
N VAL A 160 -5.58 9.50 8.72
CA VAL A 160 -5.64 10.75 7.96
C VAL A 160 -6.52 11.79 8.67
N SER A 161 -6.16 13.06 8.52
CA SER A 161 -6.89 14.18 9.14
C SER A 161 -8.20 14.44 8.42
N LEU A 162 -9.31 14.00 9.03
CA LEU A 162 -10.66 14.15 8.49
C LEU A 162 -11.55 14.96 9.41
N ASP A 163 -12.46 15.71 8.79
CA ASP A 163 -13.59 16.34 9.49
C ASP A 163 -14.46 15.27 10.17
N SER A 164 -14.94 15.57 11.37
CA SER A 164 -15.78 14.65 12.14
C SER A 164 -17.05 14.23 11.39
N ARG A 165 -17.66 15.15 10.64
CA ARG A 165 -18.86 14.87 9.84
C ARG A 165 -18.57 13.88 8.71
N VAL A 166 -17.41 14.02 8.05
CA VAL A 166 -17.00 13.08 7.01
C VAL A 166 -16.75 11.70 7.61
N ARG A 167 -16.12 11.63 8.77
CA ARG A 167 -15.92 10.38 9.51
C ARG A 167 -17.25 9.70 9.90
N GLU A 168 -18.22 10.45 10.37
CA GLU A 168 -19.57 9.94 10.69
C GLU A 168 -20.29 9.38 9.45
N VAL A 169 -20.14 10.03 8.30
CA VAL A 169 -20.71 9.55 7.03
C VAL A 169 -20.09 8.22 6.64
N ILE A 170 -18.75 8.11 6.74
CA ILE A 170 -18.03 6.85 6.46
C ILE A 170 -18.51 5.75 7.41
N ASN A 171 -18.59 6.01 8.73
CA ASN A 171 -19.06 5.03 9.71
C ASN A 171 -20.43 4.44 9.35
N ARG A 172 -21.34 5.26 8.85
CA ARG A 172 -22.65 4.80 8.36
C ARG A 172 -22.55 3.98 7.08
N ARG A 173 -21.74 4.45 6.10
CA ARG A 173 -21.54 3.75 4.81
C ARG A 173 -20.82 2.42 4.96
N MET A 174 -20.05 2.21 6.03
CA MET A 174 -19.38 0.95 6.33
C MET A 174 -20.33 -0.20 6.71
N GLN A 175 -21.61 0.05 6.92
CA GLN A 175 -22.62 -1.00 7.10
C GLN A 175 -22.88 -1.74 5.77
N GLU A 176 -22.83 -1.03 4.65
CA GLU A 176 -22.93 -1.57 3.30
C GLU A 176 -21.92 -0.83 2.39
N PRO A 177 -20.63 -1.24 2.41
CA PRO A 177 -19.60 -0.53 1.69
C PRO A 177 -19.75 -0.65 0.16
N SER A 178 -19.43 0.43 -0.53
CA SER A 178 -19.36 0.50 -1.99
C SER A 178 -18.00 1.02 -2.42
N SER A 179 -17.70 0.95 -3.72
CA SER A 179 -16.49 1.55 -4.30
C SER A 179 -16.39 3.07 -4.06
N HIS A 180 -17.48 3.73 -3.68
CA HIS A 180 -17.60 5.17 -3.43
C HIS A 180 -17.75 5.55 -1.94
N THR A 181 -17.50 4.59 -1.04
CA THR A 181 -17.67 4.80 0.41
C THR A 181 -16.83 5.98 0.92
N PHE A 182 -15.64 6.17 0.38
CA PHE A 182 -14.67 7.16 0.86
C PHE A 182 -14.56 8.43 0.00
N ASP A 183 -15.43 8.66 -0.97
CA ASP A 183 -15.28 9.78 -1.94
C ASP A 183 -15.15 11.15 -1.26
N ASP A 184 -15.98 11.41 -0.22
CA ASP A 184 -15.95 12.68 0.50
C ASP A 184 -14.61 12.87 1.24
N ALA A 185 -14.12 11.82 1.87
CA ALA A 185 -12.82 11.83 2.56
C ALA A 185 -11.66 11.95 1.57
N GLN A 186 -11.72 11.24 0.45
CA GLN A 186 -10.70 11.32 -0.59
C GLN A 186 -10.59 12.73 -1.17
N LEU A 187 -11.73 13.40 -1.39
CA LEU A 187 -11.75 14.79 -1.85
C LEU A 187 -11.17 15.73 -0.79
N GLN A 188 -11.47 15.51 0.49
CA GLN A 188 -10.91 16.31 1.58
C GLN A 188 -9.39 16.18 1.65
N ILE A 189 -8.85 14.96 1.57
CA ILE A 189 -7.40 14.71 1.59
C ILE A 189 -6.73 15.22 0.32
N TYR A 190 -7.34 15.06 -0.86
CA TYR A 190 -6.85 15.67 -2.10
C TYR A 190 -6.73 17.18 -1.96
N THR A 191 -7.75 17.83 -1.42
CA THR A 191 -7.76 19.28 -1.21
C THR A 191 -6.71 19.72 -0.21
N LEU A 192 -6.49 18.95 0.87
CA LEU A 192 -5.43 19.19 1.84
C LEU A 192 -4.05 19.14 1.17
N MET A 193 -3.75 18.06 0.44
CA MET A 193 -2.48 17.93 -0.29
C MET A 193 -2.29 19.07 -1.30
N HIS A 194 -3.34 19.44 -2.03
CA HIS A 194 -3.28 20.51 -3.05
C HIS A 194 -2.99 21.88 -2.44
N ARG A 195 -3.68 22.22 -1.34
CA ARG A 195 -3.58 23.59 -0.76
C ARG A 195 -2.36 23.77 0.12
N ASP A 196 -1.92 22.71 0.77
CA ASP A 196 -0.89 22.75 1.80
C ASP A 196 0.43 22.09 1.33
N SER A 197 0.43 20.80 1.05
CA SER A 197 1.66 20.06 0.74
C SER A 197 2.24 20.40 -0.63
N TYR A 198 1.42 20.57 -1.65
CA TYR A 198 1.88 20.81 -3.02
C TYR A 198 2.66 22.12 -3.20
N PRO A 199 2.28 23.28 -2.64
CA PRO A 199 3.11 24.49 -2.71
C PRO A 199 4.47 24.30 -2.06
N ARG A 200 4.54 23.57 -0.94
CA ARG A 200 5.82 23.27 -0.27
C ARG A 200 6.66 22.32 -1.12
N PHE A 201 6.05 21.32 -1.76
CA PHE A 201 6.74 20.42 -2.67
C PHE A 201 7.45 21.16 -3.80
N LEU A 202 6.78 22.09 -4.48
CA LEU A 202 7.35 22.90 -5.57
C LEU A 202 8.54 23.76 -5.10
N ASN A 203 8.56 24.12 -3.82
CA ASN A 203 9.66 24.88 -3.22
C ASN A 203 10.74 23.98 -2.58
N SER A 204 10.53 22.67 -2.55
CA SER A 204 11.43 21.72 -1.90
C SER A 204 12.74 21.54 -2.68
N PRO A 205 13.85 21.21 -1.99
CA PRO A 205 15.10 20.84 -2.63
C PRO A 205 14.95 19.62 -3.55
N LEU A 206 14.05 18.70 -3.19
CA LEU A 206 13.74 17.49 -3.98
C LEU A 206 13.25 17.87 -5.39
N TYR A 207 12.23 18.72 -5.47
CA TYR A 207 11.64 19.13 -6.75
C TYR A 207 12.64 19.98 -7.56
N LYS A 208 13.27 20.97 -6.93
CA LYS A 208 14.23 21.88 -7.60
C LYS A 208 15.45 21.14 -8.15
N SER A 209 15.98 20.16 -7.41
CA SER A 209 17.08 19.34 -7.88
C SER A 209 16.69 18.46 -9.09
N LEU A 210 15.45 17.97 -9.10
CA LEU A 210 14.92 17.19 -10.22
C LEU A 210 14.79 18.08 -11.47
N GLU A 211 14.19 19.26 -11.34
CA GLU A 211 14.02 20.24 -12.40
C GLU A 211 15.36 20.66 -13.00
N GLN A 212 16.34 20.99 -12.18
CA GLN A 212 17.70 21.39 -12.63
C GLN A 212 18.42 20.26 -13.38
N ARG A 213 18.35 19.02 -12.86
CA ARG A 213 18.99 17.86 -13.53
C ARG A 213 18.42 17.59 -14.91
N LEU A 214 17.09 17.73 -15.06
CA LEU A 214 16.44 17.50 -16.35
C LEU A 214 16.67 18.65 -17.33
N SER A 215 16.73 19.90 -16.86
CA SER A 215 17.05 21.04 -17.69
C SER A 215 18.50 20.98 -18.23
N ALA A 216 19.45 20.48 -17.44
CA ALA A 216 20.83 20.31 -17.89
C ALA A 216 20.93 19.28 -19.03
N LEU A 217 20.15 18.21 -19.00
CA LEU A 217 20.13 17.17 -20.05
C LEU A 217 19.58 17.68 -21.39
N THR A 218 18.79 18.72 -21.39
CA THR A 218 18.22 19.32 -22.63
C THR A 218 19.15 20.33 -23.28
N CYS A 219 20.18 20.80 -22.59
CA CYS A 219 21.16 21.75 -23.15
C CYS A 219 22.31 21.05 -23.89
N ASP A 220 22.51 19.74 -23.68
CA ASP A 220 23.59 18.95 -24.28
C ASP A 220 23.16 18.21 -25.58
N THR A 221 21.96 18.45 -26.08
CA THR A 221 21.41 17.92 -27.33
C THR A 221 21.15 19.02 -28.33
#